data_7e1f3596ac468b473145148c1f8da3bb
#
_entry.id   7e1f3596ac468b473145148c1f8da3bb
#
_cell.length_a   1.000
_cell.length_b   1.000
_cell.length_c   1.000
_cell.angle_alpha   90.00
_cell.angle_beta   90.00
_cell.angle_gamma   90.00
#
_symmetry.space_group_name_H-M   'P 1'
#
loop_
_entity.id
_entity.type
_entity.pdbx_description
1 polymer ?
#
loop_
_entity_poly.entity_id
_entity_poly.type
_entity_poly.pdbx_seq_one_letter_code
_entity_poly.pdbx_strand_id
1 'polypeptide(L)'
;MTRDEIEKAIIRIFTDQFEIVNPGLDDDLREVHEFDSIDAIELLREIEILLGVQLAREDKKAAMDIRSINQIVDYVVRLDGKTE
;
A
#
# COMPACT_ATOMS: atom_id res chain seq x y z
N MET A 1 -1.18 6.63 13.19
CA MET A 1 -1.76 5.27 13.15
C MET A 1 -0.73 4.25 13.64
N THR A 2 -1.15 3.22 14.31
CA THR A 2 -0.25 2.12 14.65
C THR A 2 0.00 1.25 13.42
N ARG A 3 1.06 0.44 13.47
CA ARG A 3 1.36 -0.49 12.38
C ARG A 3 0.19 -1.46 12.14
N ASP A 4 -0.43 -1.95 13.22
CA ASP A 4 -1.56 -2.87 13.11
C ASP A 4 -2.76 -2.21 12.43
N GLU A 5 -3.06 -0.97 12.75
CA GLU A 5 -4.11 -0.20 12.10
C GLU A 5 -3.82 -0.01 10.61
N ILE A 6 -2.58 0.30 10.28
CA ILE A 6 -2.14 0.47 8.88
C ILE A 6 -2.27 -0.84 8.12
N GLU A 7 -1.83 -1.95 8.72
CA GLU A 7 -1.93 -3.26 8.08
C GLU A 7 -3.39 -3.62 7.76
N LYS A 8 -4.29 -3.43 8.71
CA LYS A 8 -5.71 -3.68 8.51
C LYS A 8 -6.31 -2.79 7.43
N ALA A 9 -5.93 -1.51 7.43
CA ALA A 9 -6.40 -0.56 6.41
C ALA A 9 -5.92 -0.95 5.01
N ILE A 10 -4.67 -1.37 4.86
CA ILE A 10 -4.12 -1.81 3.59
C ILE A 10 -4.82 -3.07 3.08
N ILE A 11 -5.01 -4.06 3.95
CA ILE A 11 -5.72 -5.29 3.58
C ILE A 11 -7.14 -4.97 3.12
N ARG A 12 -7.81 -4.04 3.79
CA ARG A 12 -9.15 -3.60 3.42
C ARG A 12 -9.17 -2.94 2.05
N ILE A 13 -8.17 -2.10 1.74
CA ILE A 13 -8.02 -1.49 0.42
C ILE A 13 -7.91 -2.58 -0.65
N PHE A 14 -7.08 -3.59 -0.41
CA PHE A 14 -6.92 -4.70 -1.37
C PHE A 14 -8.23 -5.47 -1.58
N THR A 15 -8.98 -5.69 -0.52
CA THR A 15 -10.27 -6.38 -0.62
C THR A 15 -11.29 -5.54 -1.38
N ASP A 16 -11.43 -4.26 -1.03
CA ASP A 16 -12.48 -3.39 -1.56
C ASP A 16 -12.19 -2.86 -2.96
N GLN A 17 -10.94 -2.54 -3.26
CA GLN A 17 -10.57 -1.88 -4.52
C GLN A 17 -10.00 -2.84 -5.56
N PHE A 18 -9.34 -3.91 -5.14
CA PHE A 18 -8.67 -4.83 -6.06
C PHE A 18 -9.26 -6.24 -6.02
N GLU A 19 -10.28 -6.46 -5.21
CA GLU A 19 -10.94 -7.76 -5.05
C GLU A 19 -9.98 -8.88 -4.65
N ILE A 20 -8.91 -8.52 -3.93
CA ILE A 20 -7.94 -9.47 -3.40
C ILE A 20 -8.28 -9.73 -1.94
N VAL A 21 -8.82 -10.92 -1.66
CA VAL A 21 -9.30 -11.30 -0.33
C VAL A 21 -8.22 -12.11 0.40
N ASN A 22 -7.94 -11.72 1.64
CA ASN A 22 -6.97 -12.40 2.50
C ASN A 22 -5.61 -12.65 1.84
N PRO A 23 -4.97 -11.60 1.28
CA PRO A 23 -3.64 -11.80 0.68
C PRO A 23 -2.64 -12.20 1.76
N GLY A 24 -1.73 -13.11 1.42
CA GLY A 24 -0.61 -13.44 2.29
C GLY A 24 0.30 -12.21 2.41
N LEU A 25 0.75 -11.91 3.63
CA LEU A 25 1.52 -10.69 3.88
C LEU A 25 2.85 -10.63 3.12
N ASP A 26 3.42 -11.79 2.82
CA ASP A 26 4.68 -11.90 2.10
C ASP A 26 4.51 -12.39 0.65
N ASP A 27 3.27 -12.56 0.18
CA ASP A 27 3.00 -12.95 -1.21
C ASP A 27 3.56 -11.90 -2.16
N ASP A 28 4.14 -12.36 -3.26
CA ASP A 28 4.50 -11.47 -4.36
C ASP A 28 3.20 -11.08 -5.07
N LEU A 29 2.78 -9.83 -4.88
CA LEU A 29 1.49 -9.35 -5.39
C LEU A 29 1.39 -9.43 -6.91
N ARG A 30 2.50 -9.29 -7.62
CA ARG A 30 2.50 -9.35 -9.09
C ARG A 30 2.35 -10.78 -9.58
N GLU A 31 3.04 -11.73 -8.96
CA GLU A 31 3.00 -13.13 -9.38
C GLU A 31 1.76 -13.86 -8.90
N VAL A 32 1.34 -13.62 -7.66
CA VAL A 32 0.22 -14.35 -7.04
C VAL A 32 -1.12 -13.70 -7.36
N HIS A 33 -1.18 -12.38 -7.40
CA HIS A 33 -2.45 -11.64 -7.52
C HIS A 33 -2.56 -10.76 -8.76
N GLU A 34 -1.62 -10.86 -9.67
CA GLU A 34 -1.59 -10.09 -10.93
C GLU A 34 -1.67 -8.57 -10.70
N PHE A 35 -1.12 -8.11 -9.59
CA PHE A 35 -1.09 -6.70 -9.23
C PHE A 35 -0.03 -5.98 -10.06
N ASP A 36 -0.47 -5.14 -11.01
CA ASP A 36 0.43 -4.48 -11.95
C ASP A 36 0.70 -3.01 -11.58
N SER A 37 1.42 -2.30 -12.45
CA SER A 37 1.79 -0.90 -12.20
C SER A 37 0.60 0.04 -12.20
N ILE A 38 -0.48 -0.28 -12.90
CA ILE A 38 -1.71 0.51 -12.89
C ILE A 38 -2.37 0.39 -11.53
N ASP A 39 -2.43 -0.83 -11.00
CA ASP A 39 -2.94 -1.08 -9.65
C ASP A 39 -2.10 -0.37 -8.59
N ALA A 40 -0.79 -0.32 -8.78
CA ALA A 40 0.10 0.39 -7.87
C ALA A 40 -0.20 1.88 -7.82
N ILE A 41 -0.50 2.50 -8.96
CA ILE A 41 -0.88 3.91 -9.01
C ILE A 41 -2.18 4.14 -8.26
N GLU A 42 -3.15 3.25 -8.42
CA GLU A 42 -4.42 3.34 -7.71
C GLU A 42 -4.24 3.13 -6.20
N LEU A 43 -3.36 2.21 -5.82
CA LEU A 43 -3.01 2.00 -4.41
C LEU A 43 -2.42 3.26 -3.79
N LEU A 44 -1.53 3.96 -4.51
CA LEU A 44 -0.95 5.21 -4.01
C LEU A 44 -2.02 6.26 -3.75
N ARG A 45 -3.03 6.35 -4.62
CA ARG A 45 -4.15 7.26 -4.43
C ARG A 45 -4.92 6.91 -3.15
N GLU A 46 -5.16 5.63 -2.90
CA GLU A 46 -5.84 5.18 -1.69
C GLU A 46 -5.02 5.48 -0.44
N ILE A 47 -3.70 5.35 -0.53
CA ILE A 47 -2.80 5.70 0.58
C ILE A 47 -2.87 7.21 0.87
N GLU A 48 -2.90 8.04 -0.15
CA GLU A 48 -3.07 9.48 0.01
C GLU A 48 -4.35 9.82 0.75
N ILE A 49 -5.44 9.15 0.38
CA ILE A 49 -6.73 9.33 1.03
C ILE A 49 -6.66 8.87 2.50
N LEU A 50 -6.07 7.72 2.73
CA LEU A 50 -5.95 7.14 4.07
C LEU A 50 -5.18 8.06 5.03
N LEU A 51 -4.08 8.63 4.57
CA LEU A 51 -3.21 9.48 5.39
C LEU A 51 -3.61 10.96 5.34
N GLY A 52 -4.50 11.34 4.42
CA GLY A 52 -4.89 12.73 4.25
C GLY A 52 -3.77 13.62 3.75
N VAL A 53 -2.87 13.07 2.94
CA VAL A 53 -1.69 13.80 2.42
C VAL A 53 -1.56 13.60 0.92
N GLN A 54 -0.76 14.46 0.30
CA GLN A 54 -0.37 14.31 -1.10
C GLN A 54 1.08 13.81 -1.14
N LEU A 55 1.31 12.70 -1.81
CA LEU A 55 2.63 12.10 -1.88
C LEU A 55 3.57 12.88 -2.79
N ALA A 56 4.82 13.04 -2.35
CA ALA A 56 5.86 13.62 -3.18
C ALA A 56 6.23 12.65 -4.30
N ARG A 57 6.81 13.17 -5.37
CA ARG A 57 7.26 12.38 -6.52
C ARG A 57 8.22 11.25 -6.11
N GLU A 58 9.12 11.55 -5.20
CA GLU A 58 10.10 10.59 -4.68
C GLU A 58 9.43 9.44 -3.95
N ASP A 59 8.38 9.73 -3.18
CA ASP A 59 7.62 8.72 -2.45
C ASP A 59 6.87 7.82 -3.42
N LYS A 60 6.28 8.39 -4.48
CA LYS A 60 5.59 7.60 -5.51
C LYS A 60 6.57 6.69 -6.24
N LYS A 61 7.76 7.18 -6.52
CA LYS A 61 8.79 6.40 -7.20
C LYS A 61 9.26 5.22 -6.34
N ALA A 62 9.42 5.45 -5.04
CA ALA A 62 9.83 4.40 -4.10
C ALA A 62 8.79 3.26 -4.03
N ALA A 63 7.52 3.56 -4.25
CA ALA A 63 6.46 2.56 -4.22
C ALA A 63 6.55 1.55 -5.37
N MET A 64 7.24 1.88 -6.45
CA MET A 64 7.35 0.99 -7.61
C MET A 64 8.16 -0.29 -7.32
N ASP A 65 8.96 -0.29 -6.26
CA ASP A 65 9.75 -1.45 -5.86
C ASP A 65 9.03 -2.37 -4.88
N ILE A 66 7.84 -1.99 -4.45
CA ILE A 66 7.06 -2.77 -3.49
C ILE A 66 6.47 -4.01 -4.17
N ARG A 67 6.57 -5.17 -3.49
CA ARG A 67 6.11 -6.46 -4.00
C ARG A 67 5.13 -7.19 -3.08
N SER A 68 5.07 -6.84 -1.79
CA SER A 68 4.24 -7.54 -0.80
C SER A 68 3.48 -6.59 0.10
N ILE A 69 2.46 -7.11 0.79
CA ILE A 69 1.68 -6.34 1.77
C ILE A 69 2.60 -5.81 2.88
N ASN A 70 3.51 -6.63 3.38
CA ASN A 70 4.44 -6.20 4.42
C ASN A 70 5.28 -5.00 3.97
N GLN A 71 5.74 -5.01 2.73
CA GLN A 71 6.50 -3.89 2.18
C GLN A 71 5.63 -2.63 2.06
N ILE A 72 4.37 -2.78 1.69
CA ILE A 72 3.44 -1.65 1.63
C ILE A 72 3.20 -1.09 3.03
N VAL A 73 3.01 -1.95 4.01
CA VAL A 73 2.80 -1.52 5.40
C VAL A 73 4.02 -0.74 5.90
N ASP A 74 5.24 -1.25 5.65
CA ASP A 74 6.48 -0.55 6.02
C ASP A 74 6.56 0.82 5.36
N TYR A 75 6.19 0.90 4.09
CA TYR A 75 6.15 2.14 3.32
C TYR A 75 5.18 3.15 3.94
N VAL A 76 3.97 2.72 4.27
CA VAL A 76 2.94 3.59 4.85
C VAL A 76 3.32 4.03 6.27
N VAL A 77 3.90 3.14 7.07
CA VAL A 77 4.41 3.50 8.40
C VAL A 77 5.42 4.63 8.30
N ARG A 78 6.33 4.55 7.34
CA ARG A 78 7.35 5.58 7.12
C ARG A 78 6.72 6.91 6.70
N LEU A 79 5.74 6.87 5.79
CA LEU A 79 5.02 8.06 5.34
C LEU A 79 4.24 8.71 6.48
N ASP A 80 3.58 7.91 7.31
CA ASP A 80 2.81 8.39 8.45
C ASP A 80 3.72 9.11 9.45
N GLY A 81 4.91 8.58 9.68
CA GLY A 81 5.91 9.22 10.53
C GLY A 81 6.39 10.57 10.01
N LYS A 82 6.44 10.75 8.69
CA LYS A 82 6.84 12.03 8.08
C LYS A 82 5.77 13.10 8.19
N THR A 83 4.50 12.71 8.31
CA THR A 83 3.38 13.65 8.35
C THR A 83 3.05 14.13 9.75
N GLU A 84 3.62 13.51 10.74
CA GLU A 84 3.51 13.93 12.12
C GLU A 84 4.62 14.94 12.45
#